data_4c1bc7c7c92dcc160eb99e8fc26bd260
#
_entry.id   4c1bc7c7c92dcc160eb99e8fc26bd260
#
_cell.length_a   1.000
_cell.length_b   1.000
_cell.length_c   1.000
_cell.angle_alpha   90.00
_cell.angle_beta   90.00
_cell.angle_gamma   90.00
#
_symmetry.space_group_name_H-M   'P 1'
#
loop_
_entity.id
_entity.type
_entity.pdbx_description
1 polymer ?
#
loop_
_entity_poly.entity_id
_entity_poly.type
_entity_poly.pdbx_seq_one_letter_code
_entity_poly.pdbx_strand_id
1 'polypeptide(L)'
;MRVVLDLLQCCLPCFLIIRLTHNICGECDRSRCPAAPPGCPAGLVRDRCGCCEHCGNAEGQWCDFNSSQEFYGRCGDLLHCQKRPSQARFQWGDPEPRCVCESQGAVCGSDGQTYPNLCQLREASNQLGTTVNLTARGPCSSAPRISRAPRNSQSYTGHDIVFGCEVTAYPLPRVGWKKKGRDSFLPGDDPHISARGGPQPYTVSTWLQIHGLRKLDAGIYVCISHNALGEASASAHLVTLTLLYEMGPSKKTSSFAAL
;
A
#
# COMPACT_ATOMS: atom_id res chain seq x y z
N MET A 1 -4.69 -54.97 -51.62
CA MET A 1 -3.36 -54.36 -51.43
C MET A 1 -3.25 -53.04 -52.19
N ARG A 2 -4.24 -52.15 -52.05
CA ARG A 2 -4.32 -50.86 -52.79
C ARG A 2 -4.80 -49.68 -51.89
N VAL A 3 -4.94 -49.87 -50.58
CA VAL A 3 -5.48 -48.84 -49.65
C VAL A 3 -4.41 -48.23 -48.75
N VAL A 4 -3.13 -48.72 -48.79
CA VAL A 4 -2.07 -48.26 -47.88
C VAL A 4 -1.14 -47.19 -48.52
N LEU A 5 -1.27 -46.93 -49.86
CA LEU A 5 -0.41 -45.91 -50.49
C LEU A 5 -0.95 -44.50 -50.51
N ASP A 6 -2.27 -44.29 -50.26
CA ASP A 6 -2.86 -42.94 -50.30
C ASP A 6 -2.74 -42.17 -48.96
N LEU A 7 -2.37 -42.81 -47.85
CA LEU A 7 -2.18 -42.16 -46.55
C LEU A 7 -0.81 -41.52 -46.32
N LEU A 8 0.15 -41.82 -47.17
CA LEU A 8 1.53 -41.25 -47.07
C LEU A 8 1.69 -39.95 -47.89
N GLN A 9 0.76 -39.66 -48.80
CA GLN A 9 0.85 -38.46 -49.63
C GLN A 9 0.20 -37.20 -49.01
N CYS A 10 -0.67 -37.36 -48.00
CA CYS A 10 -1.27 -36.26 -47.29
C CYS A 10 -0.37 -35.63 -46.19
N CYS A 11 0.68 -36.31 -45.74
CA CYS A 11 1.53 -35.82 -44.65
C CYS A 11 2.72 -34.94 -45.09
N LEU A 12 3.14 -34.99 -46.37
CA LEU A 12 4.27 -34.18 -46.84
C LEU A 12 4.02 -32.67 -46.86
N PRO A 13 2.89 -32.15 -47.27
CA PRO A 13 2.64 -30.69 -47.21
C PRO A 13 2.47 -30.15 -45.77
N CYS A 14 1.96 -30.96 -44.83
CA CYS A 14 1.84 -30.54 -43.43
C CYS A 14 3.19 -30.38 -42.73
N PHE A 15 4.19 -31.23 -43.05
CA PHE A 15 5.54 -31.06 -42.49
C PHE A 15 6.30 -29.86 -43.05
N LEU A 16 6.05 -29.49 -44.30
CA LEU A 16 6.60 -28.27 -44.92
C LEU A 16 5.96 -26.99 -44.39
N ILE A 17 4.66 -27.02 -44.10
CA ILE A 17 3.94 -25.87 -43.51
C ILE A 17 4.39 -25.64 -42.04
N ILE A 18 4.66 -26.70 -41.27
CA ILE A 18 5.14 -26.58 -39.88
C ILE A 18 6.58 -26.05 -39.83
N ARG A 19 7.42 -26.28 -40.85
CA ARG A 19 8.78 -25.71 -40.93
C ARG A 19 8.80 -24.24 -41.40
N LEU A 20 7.78 -23.75 -42.07
CA LEU A 20 7.68 -22.34 -42.53
C LEU A 20 7.19 -21.37 -41.45
N THR A 21 6.64 -21.86 -40.35
CA THR A 21 6.16 -21.01 -39.27
C THR A 21 7.20 -20.64 -38.21
N HIS A 22 8.43 -21.12 -38.32
CA HIS A 22 9.46 -20.88 -37.30
C HIS A 22 10.40 -19.69 -37.55
N ASN A 23 10.27 -18.99 -38.69
CA ASN A 23 11.07 -17.79 -38.96
C ASN A 23 10.15 -16.63 -39.33
N ILE A 24 9.35 -16.13 -38.34
CA ILE A 24 8.53 -14.96 -38.52
C ILE A 24 9.40 -13.69 -38.54
N CYS A 25 10.60 -13.75 -38.01
CA CYS A 25 11.55 -12.63 -38.01
C CYS A 25 12.46 -12.73 -39.24
N GLY A 26 12.29 -11.79 -40.18
CA GLY A 26 13.21 -11.57 -41.28
C GLY A 26 14.57 -11.01 -40.81
N GLU A 27 15.43 -10.71 -41.77
CA GLU A 27 16.69 -10.01 -41.50
C GLU A 27 16.41 -8.61 -40.86
N CYS A 28 17.09 -8.29 -39.76
CA CYS A 28 16.86 -7.06 -39.04
C CYS A 28 17.43 -5.86 -39.81
N ASP A 29 16.55 -5.05 -40.33
CA ASP A 29 16.89 -3.76 -40.92
C ASP A 29 16.47 -2.62 -39.97
N ARG A 30 17.43 -2.12 -39.17
CA ARG A 30 17.21 -1.03 -38.20
C ARG A 30 16.77 0.30 -38.84
N SER A 31 17.02 0.48 -40.16
CA SER A 31 16.60 1.69 -40.86
C SER A 31 15.09 1.78 -41.06
N ARG A 32 14.40 0.65 -40.92
CA ARG A 32 12.93 0.54 -41.01
C ARG A 32 12.24 0.64 -39.64
N CYS A 33 13.01 0.68 -38.55
CA CYS A 33 12.44 0.81 -37.23
C CYS A 33 11.82 2.19 -37.04
N PRO A 34 10.63 2.29 -36.41
CA PRO A 34 10.09 3.56 -35.99
C PRO A 34 11.05 4.20 -34.97
N ALA A 35 11.17 5.52 -35.01
CA ALA A 35 11.92 6.24 -33.99
C ALA A 35 11.36 5.94 -32.60
N ALA A 36 12.21 5.57 -31.65
CA ALA A 36 11.79 5.37 -30.28
C ALA A 36 11.20 6.67 -29.72
N PRO A 37 10.01 6.64 -29.08
CA PRO A 37 9.42 7.83 -28.51
C PRO A 37 10.36 8.42 -27.45
N PRO A 38 10.48 9.75 -27.35
CA PRO A 38 11.23 10.37 -26.27
C PRO A 38 10.53 10.12 -24.95
N GLY A 39 11.30 9.79 -23.90
CA GLY A 39 10.79 9.69 -22.53
C GLY A 39 10.02 8.42 -22.20
N CYS A 40 10.50 7.25 -22.62
CA CYS A 40 9.96 5.97 -22.16
C CYS A 40 10.13 5.80 -20.64
N PRO A 41 9.04 5.79 -19.83
CA PRO A 41 9.17 5.79 -18.37
C PRO A 41 9.89 4.54 -17.85
N ALA A 42 9.55 3.36 -18.37
CA ALA A 42 10.14 2.10 -17.97
C ALA A 42 11.33 1.66 -18.85
N GLY A 43 11.93 2.59 -19.62
CA GLY A 43 13.03 2.31 -20.51
C GLY A 43 12.60 1.74 -21.86
N LEU A 44 13.61 1.39 -22.69
CA LEU A 44 13.42 0.83 -24.03
C LEU A 44 13.59 -0.67 -24.01
N VAL A 45 12.69 -1.37 -24.67
CA VAL A 45 12.75 -2.83 -24.90
C VAL A 45 12.75 -3.12 -26.38
N ARG A 46 13.36 -4.24 -26.75
CA ARG A 46 13.35 -4.69 -28.15
C ARG A 46 12.08 -5.49 -28.45
N ASP A 47 11.64 -5.37 -29.69
CA ASP A 47 10.52 -6.17 -30.22
C ASP A 47 10.80 -7.68 -30.16
N ARG A 48 9.83 -8.47 -30.55
CA ARG A 48 9.91 -9.93 -30.57
C ARG A 48 11.12 -10.44 -31.35
N CYS A 49 11.48 -9.75 -32.43
CA CYS A 49 12.59 -10.13 -33.28
C CYS A 49 13.95 -9.60 -32.79
N GLY A 50 13.97 -8.83 -31.70
CA GLY A 50 15.18 -8.23 -31.17
C GLY A 50 15.73 -7.09 -32.03
N CYS A 51 14.92 -6.57 -32.95
CA CYS A 51 15.33 -5.61 -33.98
C CYS A 51 15.02 -4.17 -33.59
N CYS A 52 13.75 -3.82 -33.42
CA CYS A 52 13.33 -2.45 -33.17
C CYS A 52 13.09 -2.20 -31.66
N GLU A 53 13.40 -0.96 -31.27
CA GLU A 53 13.21 -0.52 -29.87
C GLU A 53 11.89 0.22 -29.73
N HIS A 54 11.15 -0.06 -28.63
CA HIS A 54 9.94 0.63 -28.23
C HIS A 54 9.89 0.78 -26.72
N CYS A 55 8.97 1.61 -26.20
CA CYS A 55 8.84 1.75 -24.75
C CYS A 55 8.42 0.42 -24.11
N GLY A 56 9.14 0.03 -23.06
CA GLY A 56 8.72 -1.04 -22.19
C GLY A 56 7.50 -0.68 -21.35
N ASN A 57 6.70 -1.68 -20.99
CA ASN A 57 5.55 -1.51 -20.13
C ASN A 57 5.99 -1.21 -18.69
N ALA A 58 5.34 -0.21 -18.09
CA ALA A 58 5.61 0.23 -16.72
C ALA A 58 5.05 -0.73 -15.67
N GLU A 59 5.43 -0.55 -14.41
CA GLU A 59 4.95 -1.36 -13.30
C GLU A 59 3.41 -1.35 -13.23
N GLY A 60 2.81 -2.54 -13.09
CA GLY A 60 1.37 -2.73 -13.02
C GLY A 60 0.66 -2.79 -14.36
N GLN A 61 1.29 -2.44 -15.48
CA GLN A 61 0.74 -2.63 -16.81
C GLN A 61 0.73 -4.12 -17.19
N TRP A 62 -0.19 -4.51 -18.08
CA TRP A 62 -0.26 -5.87 -18.60
C TRP A 62 0.97 -6.20 -19.43
N CYS A 63 1.31 -7.47 -19.51
CA CYS A 63 2.49 -7.91 -20.24
C CYS A 63 2.31 -9.30 -20.84
N ASP A 64 3.08 -9.61 -21.87
CA ASP A 64 3.12 -10.92 -22.47
C ASP A 64 4.07 -11.84 -21.72
N PHE A 65 3.53 -12.96 -21.21
CA PHE A 65 4.31 -13.95 -20.47
C PHE A 65 5.23 -14.75 -21.38
N ASN A 66 4.83 -14.94 -22.64
CA ASN A 66 5.58 -15.67 -23.66
C ASN A 66 6.11 -14.71 -24.73
N SER A 67 7.40 -14.85 -25.07
CA SER A 67 8.03 -14.10 -26.16
C SER A 67 7.41 -14.35 -27.55
N SER A 68 6.55 -15.37 -27.67
CA SER A 68 5.84 -15.70 -28.92
C SER A 68 4.53 -14.93 -29.11
N GLN A 69 4.03 -14.27 -28.08
CA GLN A 69 2.83 -13.44 -28.12
C GLN A 69 3.22 -11.96 -28.05
N GLU A 70 2.63 -11.14 -28.87
CA GLU A 70 2.78 -9.68 -28.86
C GLU A 70 1.38 -9.04 -28.81
N PHE A 71 0.78 -9.08 -27.62
CA PHE A 71 -0.53 -8.46 -27.41
C PHE A 71 -0.44 -7.27 -26.45
N TYR A 72 0.18 -7.48 -25.31
CA TYR A 72 0.36 -6.45 -24.29
C TYR A 72 1.75 -5.81 -24.35
N GLY A 73 2.73 -6.50 -24.90
CA GLY A 73 4.12 -6.07 -24.94
C GLY A 73 4.96 -6.55 -23.75
N ARG A 74 6.21 -6.10 -23.70
CA ARG A 74 7.22 -6.50 -22.72
C ARG A 74 7.36 -5.50 -21.61
N CYS A 75 7.68 -5.99 -20.43
CA CYS A 75 8.04 -5.14 -19.29
C CYS A 75 9.35 -4.40 -19.54
N GLY A 76 9.43 -3.19 -19.06
CA GLY A 76 10.63 -2.36 -19.10
C GLY A 76 11.73 -2.83 -18.15
N ASP A 77 12.72 -1.95 -17.97
CA ASP A 77 13.92 -2.22 -17.15
C ASP A 77 13.56 -2.57 -15.70
N LEU A 78 14.25 -3.59 -15.15
CA LEU A 78 14.07 -4.08 -13.77
C LEU A 78 12.67 -4.60 -13.46
N LEU A 79 11.84 -4.81 -14.48
CA LEU A 79 10.51 -5.36 -14.38
C LEU A 79 10.45 -6.74 -15.01
N HIS A 80 9.67 -7.65 -14.42
CA HIS A 80 9.37 -8.94 -14.99
C HIS A 80 7.87 -9.18 -15.08
N CYS A 81 7.46 -9.95 -16.08
CA CYS A 81 6.05 -10.29 -16.28
C CYS A 81 5.63 -11.40 -15.33
N GLN A 82 4.65 -11.16 -14.46
CA GLN A 82 4.21 -12.10 -13.46
C GLN A 82 2.68 -12.26 -13.44
N LYS A 83 2.19 -13.50 -13.39
CA LYS A 83 0.79 -13.80 -13.09
C LYS A 83 0.57 -13.59 -11.59
N ARG A 84 -0.40 -12.77 -11.20
CA ARG A 84 -0.81 -12.69 -9.79
C ARG A 84 -1.58 -13.96 -9.41
N PRO A 85 -1.28 -14.58 -8.26
CA PRO A 85 -2.15 -15.62 -7.74
C PRO A 85 -3.54 -15.02 -7.50
N SER A 86 -4.56 -15.65 -8.07
CA SER A 86 -5.97 -15.27 -7.87
C SER A 86 -6.31 -15.38 -6.38
N GLN A 87 -6.54 -14.24 -5.70
CA GLN A 87 -7.02 -14.22 -4.32
C GLN A 87 -8.54 -14.43 -4.22
N ALA A 88 -9.26 -14.42 -5.32
CA ALA A 88 -10.70 -14.57 -5.34
C ALA A 88 -11.11 -15.95 -5.88
N ARG A 89 -11.79 -16.73 -5.04
CA ARG A 89 -12.38 -18.04 -5.37
C ARG A 89 -13.45 -18.00 -6.48
N PHE A 90 -13.80 -16.82 -7.01
CA PHE A 90 -14.92 -16.61 -7.93
C PHE A 90 -14.61 -15.70 -9.12
N GLN A 91 -13.33 -15.55 -9.54
CA GLN A 91 -13.04 -14.80 -10.75
C GLN A 91 -13.02 -15.75 -11.95
N TRP A 92 -13.93 -15.52 -12.90
CA TRP A 92 -13.96 -16.22 -14.18
C TRP A 92 -12.77 -15.76 -15.03
N GLY A 93 -11.83 -16.69 -15.28
CA GLY A 93 -10.63 -16.46 -16.07
C GLY A 93 -9.34 -16.39 -15.25
N ASP A 94 -8.23 -16.81 -15.88
CA ASP A 94 -6.89 -16.63 -15.33
C ASP A 94 -6.57 -15.13 -15.25
N PRO A 95 -6.02 -14.63 -14.12
CA PRO A 95 -5.64 -13.23 -14.02
C PRO A 95 -4.52 -12.93 -15.04
N GLU A 96 -4.71 -11.87 -15.81
CA GLU A 96 -3.73 -11.44 -16.79
C GLU A 96 -2.41 -11.02 -16.13
N PRO A 97 -1.28 -11.39 -16.76
CA PRO A 97 0.03 -11.09 -16.19
C PRO A 97 0.32 -9.59 -16.23
N ARG A 98 1.06 -9.12 -15.21
CA ARG A 98 1.45 -7.71 -15.08
C ARG A 98 2.95 -7.58 -14.82
N CYS A 99 3.48 -6.45 -15.24
CA CYS A 99 4.86 -6.07 -14.94
C CYS A 99 5.01 -5.79 -13.45
N VAL A 100 5.96 -6.46 -12.82
CA VAL A 100 6.25 -6.37 -11.39
C VAL A 100 7.73 -6.06 -11.21
N CYS A 101 8.04 -5.12 -10.33
CA CYS A 101 9.42 -4.75 -10.05
C CYS A 101 10.18 -5.90 -9.38
N GLU A 102 11.42 -6.18 -9.84
CA GLU A 102 12.29 -7.21 -9.26
C GLU A 102 12.71 -6.85 -7.83
N SER A 103 12.92 -5.56 -7.56
CA SER A 103 13.34 -5.06 -6.25
C SER A 103 12.15 -4.45 -5.52
N GLN A 104 11.56 -5.20 -4.60
CA GLN A 104 10.47 -4.74 -3.76
C GLN A 104 11.00 -3.98 -2.53
N GLY A 105 10.25 -2.97 -2.10
CA GLY A 105 10.54 -2.18 -0.92
C GLY A 105 10.92 -0.73 -1.25
N ALA A 106 10.56 0.16 -0.35
CA ALA A 106 10.77 1.59 -0.53
C ALA A 106 12.25 1.94 -0.70
N VAL A 107 12.50 2.99 -1.45
CA VAL A 107 13.84 3.55 -1.69
C VAL A 107 13.78 5.08 -1.59
N CYS A 108 14.91 5.70 -1.22
CA CYS A 108 15.07 7.15 -1.17
C CYS A 108 15.82 7.62 -2.41
N GLY A 109 15.25 8.59 -3.12
CA GLY A 109 15.89 9.26 -4.25
C GLY A 109 16.78 10.43 -3.82
N SER A 110 17.68 10.85 -4.74
CA SER A 110 18.55 12.03 -4.54
C SER A 110 17.78 13.35 -4.50
N ASP A 111 16.53 13.34 -4.90
CA ASP A 111 15.56 14.43 -4.79
C ASP A 111 14.89 14.54 -3.41
N GLY A 112 15.26 13.62 -2.48
CA GLY A 112 14.68 13.55 -1.15
C GLY A 112 13.29 12.93 -1.10
N GLN A 113 12.80 12.35 -2.20
CA GLN A 113 11.50 11.68 -2.23
C GLN A 113 11.62 10.17 -1.98
N THR A 114 10.62 9.63 -1.30
CA THR A 114 10.51 8.19 -1.08
C THR A 114 9.68 7.57 -2.18
N TYR A 115 10.25 6.60 -2.86
CA TYR A 115 9.60 5.82 -3.91
C TYR A 115 9.21 4.42 -3.38
N PRO A 116 8.09 3.85 -3.81
CA PRO A 116 7.65 2.52 -3.38
C PRO A 116 8.67 1.42 -3.68
N ASN A 117 9.42 1.55 -4.78
CA ASN A 117 10.50 0.65 -5.17
C ASN A 117 11.46 1.33 -6.18
N LEU A 118 12.52 0.62 -6.56
CA LEU A 118 13.54 1.12 -7.49
C LEU A 118 13.00 1.36 -8.90
N CYS A 119 12.02 0.58 -9.35
CA CYS A 119 11.42 0.75 -10.68
C CYS A 119 10.68 2.08 -10.78
N GLN A 120 9.89 2.42 -9.77
CA GLN A 120 9.16 3.69 -9.73
C GLN A 120 10.09 4.90 -9.59
N LEU A 121 11.21 4.77 -8.88
CA LEU A 121 12.25 5.80 -8.88
C LEU A 121 12.80 6.02 -10.29
N ARG A 122 13.10 4.94 -11.03
CA ARG A 122 13.61 5.02 -12.40
C ARG A 122 12.57 5.58 -13.37
N GLU A 123 11.33 5.14 -13.27
CA GLU A 123 10.21 5.66 -14.06
C GLU A 123 10.05 7.18 -13.86
N ALA A 124 10.07 7.65 -12.61
CA ALA A 124 10.02 9.08 -12.30
C ALA A 124 11.21 9.86 -12.88
N SER A 125 12.43 9.31 -12.77
CA SER A 125 13.64 9.90 -13.35
C SER A 125 13.51 10.07 -14.87
N ASN A 126 13.05 9.03 -15.57
CA ASN A 126 12.85 9.05 -17.01
C ASN A 126 11.75 10.03 -17.44
N GLN A 127 10.64 10.10 -16.70
CA GLN A 127 9.53 11.02 -16.96
C GLN A 127 9.92 12.49 -16.78
N LEU A 128 10.70 12.77 -15.73
CA LEU A 128 11.13 14.14 -15.42
C LEU A 128 12.29 14.61 -16.32
N GLY A 129 12.93 13.70 -17.07
CA GLY A 129 14.14 14.01 -17.83
C GLY A 129 15.33 14.41 -16.95
N THR A 130 15.27 14.12 -15.65
CA THR A 130 16.31 14.43 -14.66
C THR A 130 16.81 13.16 -14.03
N THR A 131 18.11 13.05 -13.81
CA THR A 131 18.69 11.86 -13.17
C THR A 131 18.42 11.87 -11.67
N VAL A 132 17.49 11.05 -11.23
CA VAL A 132 17.27 10.76 -9.80
C VAL A 132 18.06 9.51 -9.43
N ASN A 133 19.07 9.66 -8.57
CA ASN A 133 19.91 8.56 -8.12
C ASN A 133 19.35 7.93 -6.84
N LEU A 134 19.57 6.63 -6.68
CA LEU A 134 19.30 5.93 -5.41
C LEU A 134 20.28 6.42 -4.34
N THR A 135 19.77 6.98 -3.23
CA THR A 135 20.61 7.41 -2.09
C THR A 135 20.59 6.39 -0.95
N ALA A 136 19.45 5.74 -0.73
CA ALA A 136 19.33 4.73 0.32
C ALA A 136 18.25 3.69 -0.02
N ARG A 137 18.43 2.48 0.50
CA ARG A 137 17.38 1.48 0.58
C ARG A 137 16.51 1.75 1.80
N GLY A 138 15.21 1.79 1.62
CA GLY A 138 14.25 2.26 2.60
C GLY A 138 13.75 3.67 2.30
N PRO A 139 12.76 4.17 3.05
CA PRO A 139 12.28 5.53 2.90
C PRO A 139 13.36 6.56 3.18
N CYS A 140 13.19 7.76 2.65
CA CYS A 140 14.02 8.89 3.05
C CYS A 140 13.83 9.21 4.52
N SER A 141 14.94 9.56 5.18
CA SER A 141 14.91 9.94 6.58
C SER A 141 14.02 11.15 6.81
N SER A 142 13.11 11.06 7.79
CA SER A 142 12.12 12.10 8.06
C SER A 142 11.79 12.19 9.56
N ALA A 143 11.57 13.41 10.03
CA ALA A 143 10.98 13.65 11.34
C ALA A 143 9.54 13.07 11.39
N PRO A 144 9.01 12.76 12.58
CA PRO A 144 7.66 12.29 12.74
C PRO A 144 6.63 13.27 12.19
N ARG A 145 5.64 12.72 11.52
CA ARG A 145 4.45 13.44 11.05
C ARG A 145 3.21 12.66 11.42
N ILE A 146 2.26 13.33 12.09
CA ILE A 146 0.97 12.72 12.40
C ILE A 146 0.16 12.60 11.09
N SER A 147 -0.02 11.38 10.60
CA SER A 147 -0.82 11.09 9.41
C SER A 147 -2.31 11.00 9.73
N ARG A 148 -2.63 10.52 10.95
CA ARG A 148 -3.99 10.51 11.48
C ARG A 148 -3.98 10.98 12.93
N ALA A 149 -4.54 12.15 13.17
CA ALA A 149 -4.69 12.71 14.51
C ALA A 149 -5.88 12.09 15.26
N PRO A 150 -5.83 12.02 16.61
CA PRO A 150 -6.99 11.68 17.41
C PRO A 150 -8.09 12.73 17.23
N ARG A 151 -9.36 12.32 17.38
CA ARG A 151 -10.52 13.20 17.23
C ARG A 151 -11.14 13.52 18.55
N ASN A 152 -11.61 14.77 18.70
CA ASN A 152 -12.43 15.16 19.84
C ASN A 152 -13.61 14.22 19.99
N SER A 153 -13.91 13.85 21.21
CA SER A 153 -14.94 12.87 21.51
C SER A 153 -15.75 13.29 22.75
N GLN A 154 -17.00 12.89 22.76
CA GLN A 154 -17.93 13.10 23.86
C GLN A 154 -18.62 11.78 24.16
N SER A 155 -18.66 11.38 25.43
CA SER A 155 -19.31 10.12 25.83
C SER A 155 -19.80 10.18 27.27
N TYR A 156 -20.68 9.27 27.64
CA TYR A 156 -21.25 9.19 28.99
C TYR A 156 -20.33 8.45 29.96
N THR A 157 -20.41 8.82 31.24
CA THR A 157 -19.73 8.05 32.31
C THR A 157 -20.19 6.59 32.28
N GLY A 158 -19.25 5.67 32.48
CA GLY A 158 -19.47 4.22 32.39
C GLY A 158 -19.26 3.63 31.00
N HIS A 159 -19.23 4.42 29.95
CA HIS A 159 -18.93 3.96 28.58
C HIS A 159 -17.43 3.87 28.33
N ASP A 160 -17.05 3.13 27.30
CA ASP A 160 -15.68 3.05 26.80
C ASP A 160 -15.45 4.08 25.69
N ILE A 161 -14.20 4.53 25.56
CA ILE A 161 -13.75 5.41 24.48
C ILE A 161 -12.39 4.95 23.94
N VAL A 162 -12.15 5.18 22.65
CA VAL A 162 -10.88 4.87 22.00
C VAL A 162 -10.41 6.08 21.20
N PHE A 163 -9.15 6.48 21.43
CA PHE A 163 -8.45 7.45 20.60
C PHE A 163 -7.44 6.70 19.71
N GLY A 164 -7.39 7.03 18.42
CA GLY A 164 -6.42 6.51 17.48
C GLY A 164 -5.44 7.59 17.03
N CYS A 165 -4.19 7.21 16.83
CA CYS A 165 -3.14 8.07 16.30
C CYS A 165 -2.26 7.24 15.35
N GLU A 166 -1.98 7.79 14.15
CA GLU A 166 -1.04 7.22 13.21
C GLU A 166 0.08 8.22 12.92
N VAL A 167 1.30 7.70 12.88
CA VAL A 167 2.51 8.50 12.68
C VAL A 167 3.38 7.87 11.63
N THR A 168 3.80 8.66 10.65
CA THR A 168 4.80 8.27 9.65
C THR A 168 6.12 8.95 9.95
N ALA A 169 7.21 8.19 9.92
CA ALA A 169 8.59 8.68 10.06
C ALA A 169 9.59 7.59 9.65
N TYR A 170 10.80 8.00 9.33
CA TYR A 170 11.92 7.10 9.19
C TYR A 170 13.22 7.74 9.73
N PRO A 171 13.94 7.10 10.67
CA PRO A 171 13.60 5.85 11.36
C PRO A 171 12.27 5.90 12.09
N LEU A 172 11.68 4.70 12.34
CA LEU A 172 10.39 4.59 13.03
C LEU A 172 10.42 5.32 14.37
N PRO A 173 9.38 6.10 14.68
CA PRO A 173 9.34 6.91 15.89
C PRO A 173 8.89 6.09 17.10
N ARG A 174 9.25 6.57 18.30
CA ARG A 174 8.57 6.18 19.52
C ARG A 174 7.29 6.99 19.65
N VAL A 175 6.18 6.33 19.92
CA VAL A 175 4.88 6.97 20.06
C VAL A 175 4.29 6.66 21.43
N GLY A 176 3.70 7.66 22.07
CA GLY A 176 3.07 7.51 23.38
C GLY A 176 1.92 8.49 23.57
N TRP A 177 1.17 8.29 24.65
CA TRP A 177 0.05 9.12 25.03
C TRP A 177 0.28 9.85 26.34
N LYS A 178 -0.17 11.08 26.41
CA LYS A 178 -0.22 11.84 27.66
C LYS A 178 -1.59 12.48 27.84
N LYS A 179 -1.97 12.72 29.09
CA LYS A 179 -3.10 13.61 29.41
C LYS A 179 -2.53 14.96 29.81
N LYS A 180 -3.02 16.04 29.23
CA LYS A 180 -2.56 17.41 29.56
C LYS A 180 -2.73 17.67 31.06
N GLY A 181 -1.67 18.19 31.70
CA GLY A 181 -1.62 18.39 33.15
C GLY A 181 -1.09 17.18 33.93
N ARG A 182 -0.64 16.10 33.25
CA ARG A 182 0.10 14.99 33.86
C ARG A 182 1.42 14.80 33.12
N ASP A 183 2.51 14.60 33.87
CA ASP A 183 3.85 14.41 33.28
C ASP A 183 4.11 12.99 32.83
N SER A 184 3.40 12.01 33.41
CA SER A 184 3.56 10.59 33.07
C SER A 184 2.87 10.22 31.77
N PHE A 185 3.47 9.27 31.07
CA PHE A 185 2.83 8.62 29.92
C PHE A 185 1.70 7.69 30.36
N LEU A 186 0.68 7.59 29.51
CA LEU A 186 -0.40 6.65 29.68
C LEU A 186 -0.04 5.29 29.04
N PRO A 187 -0.54 4.16 29.60
CA PRO A 187 -1.56 4.08 30.67
C PRO A 187 -1.07 4.38 32.10
N GLY A 188 0.26 4.38 32.38
CA GLY A 188 0.76 4.41 33.75
C GLY A 188 0.21 3.22 34.56
N ASP A 189 -0.17 3.49 35.81
CA ASP A 189 -0.74 2.50 36.74
C ASP A 189 -2.28 2.52 36.75
N ASP A 190 -2.94 3.22 35.83
CA ASP A 190 -4.41 3.28 35.79
C ASP A 190 -4.99 2.06 35.05
N PRO A 191 -5.63 1.10 35.78
CA PRO A 191 -6.15 -0.13 35.16
C PRO A 191 -7.33 0.11 34.18
N HIS A 192 -7.95 1.31 34.22
CA HIS A 192 -9.00 1.69 33.31
C HIS A 192 -8.46 2.16 31.94
N ILE A 193 -7.14 2.40 31.83
CA ILE A 193 -6.53 2.88 30.61
C ILE A 193 -5.61 1.80 30.04
N SER A 194 -5.72 1.55 28.75
CA SER A 194 -4.80 0.70 28.01
C SER A 194 -4.31 1.41 26.75
N ALA A 195 -3.04 1.22 26.42
CA ALA A 195 -2.50 1.65 25.14
C ALA A 195 -2.03 0.43 24.36
N ARG A 196 -2.44 0.35 23.12
CA ARG A 196 -2.08 -0.74 22.20
C ARG A 196 -1.66 -0.15 20.86
N GLY A 197 -0.97 -0.95 20.08
CA GLY A 197 -0.52 -0.58 18.76
C GLY A 197 0.85 -1.17 18.46
N GLY A 198 1.38 -0.83 17.32
CA GLY A 198 2.67 -1.33 16.90
C GLY A 198 3.13 -0.75 15.58
N PRO A 199 4.39 -1.03 15.22
CA PRO A 199 4.95 -0.61 13.96
C PRO A 199 4.32 -1.39 12.80
N GLN A 200 4.10 -0.67 11.72
CA GLN A 200 3.87 -1.18 10.39
C GLN A 200 5.04 -0.75 9.51
N PRO A 201 5.20 -1.25 8.28
CA PRO A 201 6.22 -0.70 7.40
C PRO A 201 6.07 0.82 7.29
N TYR A 202 7.05 1.57 7.87
CA TYR A 202 7.17 3.04 7.81
C TYR A 202 6.10 3.85 8.56
N THR A 203 5.25 3.20 9.35
CA THR A 203 4.16 3.85 10.10
C THR A 203 4.05 3.21 11.48
N VAL A 204 3.67 3.98 12.47
CA VAL A 204 3.27 3.48 13.79
C VAL A 204 1.84 3.87 14.04
N SER A 205 0.98 2.87 14.27
CA SER A 205 -0.40 3.07 14.68
C SER A 205 -0.53 2.76 16.17
N THR A 206 -1.21 3.63 16.92
CA THR A 206 -1.46 3.44 18.35
C THR A 206 -2.88 3.83 18.72
N TRP A 207 -3.44 3.11 19.69
CA TRP A 207 -4.76 3.36 20.25
C TRP A 207 -4.68 3.47 21.75
N LEU A 208 -5.30 4.53 22.30
CA LEU A 208 -5.54 4.70 23.73
C LEU A 208 -6.98 4.36 24.00
N GLN A 209 -7.24 3.36 24.83
CA GLN A 209 -8.58 2.94 25.24
C GLN A 209 -8.80 3.26 26.72
N ILE A 210 -9.91 3.88 27.03
CA ILE A 210 -10.34 4.23 28.39
C ILE A 210 -11.63 3.46 28.66
N HIS A 211 -11.60 2.58 29.63
CA HIS A 211 -12.72 1.74 30.01
C HIS A 211 -13.53 2.36 31.15
N GLY A 212 -14.85 2.30 31.06
CA GLY A 212 -15.74 2.78 32.12
C GLY A 212 -15.50 4.23 32.48
N LEU A 213 -15.64 5.16 31.53
CA LEU A 213 -15.35 6.59 31.68
C LEU A 213 -15.82 7.16 33.01
N ARG A 214 -14.92 7.88 33.69
CA ARG A 214 -15.19 8.64 34.93
C ARG A 214 -15.19 10.13 34.63
N LYS A 215 -15.81 10.93 35.46
CA LYS A 215 -15.78 12.39 35.32
C LYS A 215 -14.35 12.95 35.26
N LEU A 216 -13.46 12.36 36.05
CA LEU A 216 -12.04 12.74 36.09
C LEU A 216 -11.26 12.41 34.80
N ASP A 217 -11.81 11.59 33.93
CA ASP A 217 -11.17 11.25 32.65
C ASP A 217 -11.38 12.32 31.57
N ALA A 218 -12.32 13.27 31.80
CA ALA A 218 -12.44 14.46 30.94
C ALA A 218 -11.11 15.21 30.84
N GLY A 219 -10.86 15.80 29.68
CA GLY A 219 -9.64 16.58 29.44
C GLY A 219 -9.03 16.39 28.08
N ILE A 220 -7.80 16.83 27.90
CA ILE A 220 -7.08 16.81 26.63
C ILE A 220 -6.07 15.64 26.66
N TYR A 221 -6.18 14.75 25.69
CA TYR A 221 -5.26 13.64 25.44
C TYR A 221 -4.38 13.98 24.26
N VAL A 222 -3.07 13.72 24.41
CA VAL A 222 -2.05 14.09 23.44
C VAL A 222 -1.31 12.83 22.99
N CYS A 223 -1.32 12.57 21.68
CA CYS A 223 -0.44 11.64 21.03
C CYS A 223 0.89 12.34 20.75
N ILE A 224 1.98 11.82 21.26
CA ILE A 224 3.33 12.38 21.13
C ILE A 224 4.21 11.37 20.43
N SER A 225 4.98 11.83 19.47
CA SER A 225 5.86 11.00 18.66
C SER A 225 7.21 11.68 18.53
N HIS A 226 8.30 10.90 18.65
CA HIS A 226 9.65 11.42 18.43
C HIS A 226 10.58 10.37 17.81
N ASN A 227 11.53 10.83 17.01
CA ASN A 227 12.71 10.10 16.56
C ASN A 227 13.94 11.01 16.65
N ALA A 228 15.09 10.54 16.14
CA ALA A 228 16.34 11.34 16.17
C ALA A 228 16.27 12.64 15.36
N LEU A 229 15.27 12.81 14.49
CA LEU A 229 15.15 13.95 13.57
C LEU A 229 14.12 14.98 14.03
N GLY A 230 13.30 14.67 15.04
CA GLY A 230 12.35 15.63 15.58
C GLY A 230 11.17 15.00 16.31
N GLU A 231 10.18 15.84 16.58
CA GLU A 231 8.96 15.50 17.32
C GLU A 231 7.72 15.96 16.57
N ALA A 232 6.61 15.26 16.82
CA ALA A 232 5.27 15.67 16.40
C ALA A 232 4.26 15.29 17.47
N SER A 233 3.22 16.09 17.62
CA SER A 233 2.11 15.78 18.53
C SER A 233 0.77 16.23 17.97
N ALA A 234 -0.29 15.54 18.40
CA ALA A 234 -1.66 15.92 18.11
C ALA A 234 -2.52 15.64 19.34
N SER A 235 -3.53 16.48 19.57
CA SER A 235 -4.39 16.37 20.74
C SER A 235 -5.86 16.19 20.37
N ALA A 236 -6.60 15.58 21.29
CA ALA A 236 -8.04 15.46 21.25
C ALA A 236 -8.64 15.78 22.61
N HIS A 237 -9.81 16.40 22.60
CA HIS A 237 -10.57 16.74 23.80
C HIS A 237 -11.62 15.68 24.08
N LEU A 238 -11.64 15.18 25.31
CA LEU A 238 -12.67 14.29 25.83
C LEU A 238 -13.61 15.03 26.75
N VAL A 239 -14.89 15.02 26.42
CA VAL A 239 -15.98 15.52 27.28
C VAL A 239 -16.73 14.33 27.85
N THR A 240 -16.84 14.26 29.17
CA THR A 240 -17.64 13.24 29.85
C THR A 240 -19.00 13.82 30.26
N LEU A 241 -20.06 13.14 29.86
CA LEU A 241 -21.43 13.47 30.21
C LEU A 241 -21.88 12.54 31.35
N THR A 242 -22.70 13.09 32.25
CA THR A 242 -23.38 12.30 33.29
C THR A 242 -24.85 12.20 32.93
N LEU A 243 -25.42 11.01 32.93
CA LEU A 243 -26.86 10.84 32.88
C LEU A 243 -27.43 11.30 34.21
N LEU A 244 -28.16 12.41 34.19
CA LEU A 244 -29.01 12.79 35.33
C LEU A 244 -30.21 11.83 35.30
N TYR A 245 -30.17 10.80 36.13
CA TYR A 245 -31.37 10.02 36.39
C TYR A 245 -32.29 10.91 37.22
N GLU A 246 -33.34 11.52 36.63
CA GLU A 246 -34.39 12.14 37.38
C GLU A 246 -35.07 11.06 38.22
N MET A 247 -34.79 11.07 39.52
CA MET A 247 -35.57 10.30 40.48
C MET A 247 -36.97 10.89 40.42
N GLY A 248 -37.86 10.21 39.72
CA GLY A 248 -39.28 10.56 39.68
C GLY A 248 -39.85 10.66 41.12
N PRO A 249 -40.89 11.45 41.34
CA PRO A 249 -41.39 11.75 42.68
C PRO A 249 -41.79 10.47 43.39
N SER A 250 -41.19 10.22 44.57
CA SER A 250 -41.52 9.18 45.48
C SER A 250 -43.05 9.18 45.74
N LYS A 251 -43.76 8.15 45.36
CA LYS A 251 -45.18 7.96 45.71
C LYS A 251 -45.27 7.94 47.25
N LYS A 252 -45.80 9.01 47.83
CA LYS A 252 -46.25 8.97 49.21
C LYS A 252 -47.39 7.98 49.31
N THR A 253 -47.15 6.84 49.94
CA THR A 253 -48.17 5.90 50.39
C THR A 253 -48.95 6.59 51.53
N SER A 254 -50.11 7.11 51.23
CA SER A 254 -51.08 7.50 52.26
C SER A 254 -51.63 6.21 52.89
N SER A 255 -51.25 5.97 54.13
CA SER A 255 -51.91 4.97 54.98
C SER A 255 -53.29 5.49 55.37
N PHE A 256 -54.34 4.93 54.84
CA PHE A 256 -55.69 5.07 55.41
C PHE A 256 -55.76 4.15 56.65
N ALA A 257 -55.87 4.75 57.82
CA ALA A 257 -56.36 4.08 59.01
C ALA A 257 -57.88 4.02 58.93
N ALA A 258 -58.46 2.83 58.93
CA ALA A 258 -59.91 2.65 59.14
C ALA A 258 -60.15 2.34 60.60
N LEU A 259 -61.10 3.07 61.16
CA LEU A 259 -61.80 2.77 62.40
C LEU A 259 -62.80 1.64 62.20
#